data_8bde6b910071ae6facd737b78a1cd8ea
#
_entry.id   8bde6b910071ae6facd737b78a1cd8ea
#
_cell.length_a   1.000
_cell.length_b   1.000
_cell.length_c   1.000
_cell.angle_alpha   90.00
_cell.angle_beta   90.00
_cell.angle_gamma   90.00
#
_symmetry.space_group_name_H-M   'P 1'
#
loop_
_entity.id
_entity.type
_entity.pdbx_description
1 polymer ?
#
loop_
_entity_poly.entity_id
_entity_poly.type
_entity_poly.pdbx_seq_one_letter_code
_entity_poly.pdbx_strand_id
1 'polypeptide(L)'
;MHHQPMTREWAGQIQEWTYGAPYDFYNQPPSEEGIAELMAYQATLEKHELIGFYCIGSPAQVPNSTYLYSSDFTDIGFGMRPDLTGKGRGRAFVTYVIERAIEKGKPLRLTVASFNERAIHLYETVGFRTITSFERNGVPFQVMVRDQPYCF
;
A
#
# COMPACT_ATOMS: atom_id res chain seq x y z
N MET A 1 -14.48 -4.69 -8.05
CA MET A 1 -13.54 -3.58 -7.80
C MET A 1 -13.15 -2.93 -9.10
N HIS A 2 -13.03 -1.63 -9.08
CA HIS A 2 -12.48 -0.87 -10.18
C HIS A 2 -11.73 0.34 -9.61
N HIS A 3 -10.93 1.00 -10.44
CA HIS A 3 -10.14 2.15 -10.00
C HIS A 3 -10.39 3.35 -10.90
N GLN A 4 -10.17 4.52 -10.33
CA GLN A 4 -10.27 5.80 -11.03
C GLN A 4 -9.17 6.73 -10.51
N PRO A 5 -8.77 7.73 -11.28
CA PRO A 5 -7.86 8.75 -10.78
C PRO A 5 -8.39 9.37 -9.49
N MET A 6 -7.50 9.64 -8.56
CA MET A 6 -7.86 10.26 -7.29
C MET A 6 -8.46 11.64 -7.51
N THR A 7 -9.45 11.98 -6.69
CA THR A 7 -10.04 13.33 -6.66
C THR A 7 -9.78 13.98 -5.31
N ARG A 8 -9.87 15.29 -5.24
CA ARG A 8 -9.73 16.01 -3.97
C ARG A 8 -10.80 15.59 -2.97
N GLU A 9 -12.01 15.31 -3.45
CA GLU A 9 -13.11 14.86 -2.58
C GLU A 9 -12.79 13.52 -1.95
N TRP A 10 -12.33 12.54 -2.74
CA TRP A 10 -11.94 11.23 -2.21
C TRP A 10 -10.71 11.33 -1.31
N ALA A 11 -9.71 12.13 -1.69
CA ALA A 11 -8.54 12.36 -0.84
C ALA A 11 -8.95 12.92 0.52
N GLY A 12 -9.91 13.85 0.53
CA GLY A 12 -10.46 14.38 1.77
C GLY A 12 -11.13 13.32 2.62
N GLN A 13 -11.90 12.42 1.99
CA GLN A 13 -12.51 11.29 2.71
C GLN A 13 -11.45 10.37 3.32
N ILE A 14 -10.40 10.06 2.57
CA ILE A 14 -9.31 9.21 3.06
C ILE A 14 -8.65 9.83 4.27
N GLN A 15 -8.45 11.13 4.28
CA GLN A 15 -7.83 11.82 5.43
C GLN A 15 -8.69 11.77 6.69
N GLU A 16 -9.99 11.54 6.56
CA GLU A 16 -10.88 11.37 7.71
C GLU A 16 -10.88 9.93 8.24
N TRP A 17 -10.28 8.99 7.53
CA TRP A 17 -10.19 7.61 7.99
C TRP A 17 -9.31 7.52 9.24
N THR A 18 -9.80 6.79 10.24
CA THR A 18 -9.06 6.55 11.49
C THR A 18 -8.94 5.07 11.76
N TYR A 19 -7.74 4.66 12.15
CA TYR A 19 -7.44 3.28 12.50
C TYR A 19 -7.26 3.17 14.00
N GLY A 20 -7.76 2.08 14.59
CA GLY A 20 -7.54 1.80 16.01
C GLY A 20 -6.14 1.30 16.29
N ALA A 21 -5.73 1.31 17.57
CA ALA A 21 -4.41 0.82 17.97
C ALA A 21 -4.23 -0.65 17.60
N PRO A 22 -3.04 -1.08 17.17
CA PRO A 22 -1.80 -0.32 17.01
C PRO A 22 -1.69 0.41 15.67
N TYR A 23 -2.74 0.40 14.85
CA TYR A 23 -2.73 0.94 13.48
C TYR A 23 -2.97 2.45 13.44
N ASP A 24 -3.23 3.07 14.60
CA ASP A 24 -3.36 4.51 14.72
C ASP A 24 -2.09 5.27 14.30
N PHE A 25 -0.96 4.57 14.17
CA PHE A 25 0.25 5.08 13.55
C PHE A 25 -0.03 5.68 12.17
N TYR A 26 -0.98 5.12 11.42
CA TYR A 26 -1.30 5.59 10.07
C TYR A 26 -2.23 6.80 10.05
N ASN A 27 -2.77 7.20 11.20
CA ASN A 27 -3.63 8.37 11.29
C ASN A 27 -2.80 9.64 11.16
N GLN A 28 -3.23 10.53 10.28
CA GLN A 28 -2.56 11.80 10.05
C GLN A 28 -3.59 12.92 10.16
N PRO A 29 -3.23 14.09 10.71
CA PRO A 29 -4.12 15.24 10.66
C PRO A 29 -4.41 15.61 9.20
N PRO A 30 -5.66 15.95 8.84
CA PRO A 30 -5.97 16.41 7.50
C PRO A 30 -5.13 17.64 7.13
N SER A 31 -4.58 17.64 5.90
CA SER A 31 -3.75 18.74 5.42
C SER A 31 -3.79 18.83 3.90
N GLU A 32 -3.48 20.01 3.37
CA GLU A 32 -3.35 20.17 1.92
C GLU A 32 -2.16 19.36 1.37
N GLU A 33 -1.08 19.24 2.14
CA GLU A 33 0.06 18.42 1.73
C GLU A 33 -0.33 16.95 1.62
N GLY A 34 -1.12 16.45 2.56
CA GLY A 34 -1.61 15.08 2.53
C GLY A 34 -2.53 14.83 1.34
N ILE A 35 -3.39 15.80 1.00
CA ILE A 35 -4.23 15.72 -0.20
C ILE A 35 -3.35 15.65 -1.46
N ALA A 36 -2.33 16.50 -1.54
CA ALA A 36 -1.42 16.51 -2.68
C ALA A 36 -0.70 15.17 -2.85
N GLU A 37 -0.27 14.57 -1.76
CA GLU A 37 0.37 13.24 -1.79
C GLU A 37 -0.60 12.17 -2.29
N LEU A 38 -1.85 12.20 -1.85
CA LEU A 38 -2.86 11.24 -2.27
C LEU A 38 -3.22 11.36 -3.75
N MET A 39 -2.98 12.51 -4.36
CA MET A 39 -3.26 12.67 -5.79
C MET A 39 -2.37 11.79 -6.68
N ALA A 40 -1.27 11.24 -6.14
CA ALA A 40 -0.43 10.28 -6.85
C ALA A 40 -1.01 8.85 -6.83
N TYR A 41 -2.11 8.63 -6.12
CA TYR A 41 -2.73 7.31 -5.95
C TYR A 41 -3.98 7.19 -6.81
N GLN A 42 -4.36 5.93 -7.08
CA GLN A 42 -5.64 5.62 -7.70
C GLN A 42 -6.67 5.35 -6.60
N ALA A 43 -7.88 5.88 -6.76
CA ALA A 43 -8.98 5.52 -5.89
C ALA A 43 -9.53 4.15 -6.30
N THR A 44 -9.81 3.29 -5.33
CA THR A 44 -10.41 1.98 -5.57
C THR A 44 -11.83 1.98 -5.07
N LEU A 45 -12.74 1.53 -5.92
CA LEU A 45 -14.18 1.61 -5.70
C LEU A 45 -14.81 0.24 -5.82
N GLU A 46 -15.85 0.02 -5.02
CA GLU A 46 -16.71 -1.15 -5.13
C GLU A 46 -18.15 -0.68 -4.97
N LYS A 47 -19.00 -0.97 -5.97
CA LYS A 47 -20.39 -0.50 -5.99
C LYS A 47 -20.51 1.02 -5.74
N HIS A 48 -19.64 1.79 -6.38
CA HIS A 48 -19.55 3.25 -6.28
C HIS A 48 -19.05 3.77 -4.92
N GLU A 49 -18.68 2.90 -3.99
CA GLU A 49 -18.12 3.30 -2.71
C GLU A 49 -16.61 3.24 -2.72
N LEU A 50 -15.97 4.25 -2.14
CA LEU A 50 -14.53 4.28 -1.97
C LEU A 50 -14.13 3.28 -0.89
N ILE A 51 -13.35 2.26 -1.28
CA ILE A 51 -12.90 1.22 -0.34
C ILE A 51 -11.41 1.26 -0.05
N GLY A 52 -10.64 1.90 -0.92
CA GLY A 52 -9.19 1.95 -0.76
C GLY A 52 -8.52 2.85 -1.78
N PHE A 53 -7.21 2.85 -1.74
CA PHE A 53 -6.39 3.59 -2.70
C PHE A 53 -5.08 2.83 -2.89
N TYR A 54 -4.46 3.00 -4.06
CA TYR A 54 -3.17 2.36 -4.33
C TYR A 54 -2.35 3.19 -5.30
N CYS A 55 -1.04 2.96 -5.27
CA CYS A 55 -0.13 3.50 -6.26
C CYS A 55 0.85 2.43 -6.72
N ILE A 56 1.40 2.65 -7.90
CA ILE A 56 2.41 1.78 -8.48
C ILE A 56 3.59 2.69 -8.84
N GLY A 57 4.78 2.39 -8.31
CA GLY A 57 5.97 3.17 -8.59
C GLY A 57 6.51 3.94 -7.40
N SER A 58 7.26 5.00 -7.67
CA SER A 58 8.00 5.73 -6.66
C SER A 58 7.19 6.32 -5.50
N PRO A 59 5.92 6.71 -5.65
CA PRO A 59 5.15 7.19 -4.50
C PRO A 59 5.00 6.15 -3.39
N ALA A 60 5.17 4.86 -3.70
CA ALA A 60 5.10 3.78 -2.71
C ALA A 60 6.38 3.63 -1.88
N GLN A 61 7.46 4.29 -2.27
CA GLN A 61 8.75 4.15 -1.58
C GLN A 61 8.77 4.98 -0.31
N VAL A 62 9.34 4.40 0.76
CA VAL A 62 9.50 5.10 2.03
C VAL A 62 10.90 5.72 2.08
N PRO A 63 11.03 7.05 2.16
CA PRO A 63 12.33 7.69 2.23
C PRO A 63 13.13 7.20 3.44
N ASN A 64 14.40 6.87 3.23
CA ASN A 64 15.28 6.40 4.29
C ASN A 64 16.74 6.58 3.85
N SER A 65 17.68 6.37 4.78
CA SER A 65 19.10 6.59 4.53
C SER A 65 19.91 5.31 4.30
N THR A 66 19.30 4.12 4.40
CA THR A 66 20.05 2.86 4.37
C THR A 66 19.64 1.91 3.27
N TYR A 67 18.37 1.85 2.91
CA TYR A 67 17.89 0.98 1.84
C TYR A 67 17.72 1.77 0.55
N LEU A 68 18.33 1.28 -0.51
CA LEU A 68 18.22 1.90 -1.82
C LEU A 68 17.19 1.16 -2.66
N TYR A 69 16.15 1.87 -3.08
CA TYR A 69 15.10 1.32 -3.93
C TYR A 69 15.62 1.23 -5.38
N SER A 70 16.08 0.05 -5.76
CA SER A 70 16.55 -0.15 -7.14
C SER A 70 15.37 -0.22 -8.12
N SER A 71 15.64 0.03 -9.39
CA SER A 71 14.63 -0.02 -10.43
C SER A 71 14.30 -1.44 -10.91
N ASP A 72 14.88 -2.46 -10.27
CA ASP A 72 14.65 -3.86 -10.64
C ASP A 72 13.26 -4.36 -10.23
N PHE A 73 12.56 -3.60 -9.38
CA PHE A 73 11.26 -3.96 -8.84
C PHE A 73 10.21 -2.92 -9.19
N THR A 74 8.97 -3.36 -9.26
CA THR A 74 7.83 -2.45 -9.29
C THR A 74 7.31 -2.29 -7.87
N ASP A 75 7.30 -1.07 -7.36
CA ASP A 75 6.81 -0.78 -6.02
C ASP A 75 5.29 -0.61 -6.02
N ILE A 76 4.65 -1.15 -4.98
CA ILE A 76 3.21 -0.95 -4.75
C ILE A 76 3.00 -0.40 -3.36
N GLY A 77 2.06 0.51 -3.24
CA GLY A 77 1.62 1.07 -1.96
C GLY A 77 0.10 1.17 -1.97
N PHE A 78 -0.52 0.95 -0.83
CA PHE A 78 -1.98 0.95 -0.78
C PHE A 78 -2.49 1.11 0.64
N GLY A 79 -3.74 1.51 0.75
CA GLY A 79 -4.47 1.59 2.00
C GLY A 79 -5.92 1.20 1.79
N MET A 80 -6.54 0.65 2.83
CA MET A 80 -7.92 0.21 2.79
C MET A 80 -8.73 0.92 3.86
N ARG A 81 -10.00 1.18 3.56
CA ARG A 81 -10.92 1.81 4.51
C ARG A 81 -10.94 1.02 5.81
N PRO A 82 -10.81 1.69 6.98
CA PRO A 82 -10.61 1.00 8.26
C PRO A 82 -11.69 -0.02 8.62
N ASP A 83 -12.95 0.26 8.32
CA ASP A 83 -14.05 -0.64 8.64
C ASP A 83 -14.06 -1.92 7.81
N LEU A 84 -13.27 -1.98 6.76
CA LEU A 84 -13.13 -3.14 5.90
C LEU A 84 -11.91 -3.99 6.25
N THR A 85 -11.00 -3.47 7.06
CA THR A 85 -9.80 -4.20 7.46
C THR A 85 -10.16 -5.33 8.44
N GLY A 86 -9.40 -6.43 8.41
CA GLY A 86 -9.60 -7.54 9.32
C GLY A 86 -10.82 -8.41 9.05
N LYS A 87 -11.50 -8.22 7.91
CA LYS A 87 -12.72 -8.95 7.57
C LYS A 87 -12.56 -9.85 6.35
N GLY A 88 -11.33 -10.26 6.03
CA GLY A 88 -11.05 -11.07 4.84
C GLY A 88 -11.07 -10.31 3.53
N ARG A 89 -11.44 -9.02 3.55
CA ARG A 89 -11.52 -8.20 2.34
C ARG A 89 -10.14 -7.74 1.86
N GLY A 90 -9.16 -7.71 2.76
CA GLY A 90 -7.80 -7.28 2.43
C GLY A 90 -7.16 -8.13 1.35
N ARG A 91 -7.37 -9.44 1.37
CA ARG A 91 -6.81 -10.33 0.36
C ARG A 91 -7.33 -10.01 -1.04
N ALA A 92 -8.62 -9.77 -1.18
CA ALA A 92 -9.21 -9.41 -2.47
C ALA A 92 -8.67 -8.08 -2.96
N PHE A 93 -8.50 -7.09 -2.07
CA PHE A 93 -7.97 -5.79 -2.42
C PHE A 93 -6.50 -5.88 -2.85
N VAL A 94 -5.67 -6.56 -2.07
CA VAL A 94 -4.24 -6.73 -2.39
C VAL A 94 -4.07 -7.48 -3.70
N THR A 95 -4.86 -8.53 -3.92
CA THR A 95 -4.85 -9.27 -5.18
C THR A 95 -5.18 -8.37 -6.37
N TYR A 96 -6.16 -7.51 -6.20
CA TYR A 96 -6.53 -6.53 -7.23
C TYR A 96 -5.34 -5.62 -7.58
N VAL A 97 -4.63 -5.11 -6.56
CA VAL A 97 -3.45 -4.25 -6.77
C VAL A 97 -2.33 -5.03 -7.47
N ILE A 98 -2.08 -6.27 -7.03
CA ILE A 98 -1.06 -7.13 -7.64
C ILE A 98 -1.35 -7.33 -9.13
N GLU A 99 -2.59 -7.62 -9.49
CA GLU A 99 -2.97 -7.83 -10.89
C GLU A 99 -2.69 -6.61 -11.77
N ARG A 100 -2.83 -5.40 -11.22
CA ARG A 100 -2.50 -4.17 -11.96
C ARG A 100 -0.99 -3.99 -12.07
N ALA A 101 -0.25 -4.33 -11.01
CA ALA A 101 1.19 -4.09 -10.94
C ALA A 101 2.02 -5.07 -11.76
N ILE A 102 1.60 -6.33 -11.88
CA ILE A 102 2.35 -7.34 -12.62
C ILE A 102 2.45 -7.04 -14.12
N GLU A 103 1.59 -6.19 -14.64
CA GLU A 103 1.64 -5.75 -16.04
C GLU A 103 2.96 -5.06 -16.38
N LYS A 104 3.68 -4.52 -15.39
CA LYS A 104 4.98 -3.88 -15.59
C LYS A 104 6.10 -4.88 -15.90
N GLY A 105 5.89 -6.17 -15.68
CA GLY A 105 6.86 -7.21 -16.05
C GLY A 105 8.01 -7.39 -15.08
N LYS A 106 7.98 -6.76 -13.90
CA LYS A 106 9.04 -6.85 -12.89
C LYS A 106 8.50 -7.53 -11.63
N PRO A 107 9.40 -8.11 -10.80
CA PRO A 107 9.00 -8.53 -9.46
C PRO A 107 8.43 -7.35 -8.68
N LEU A 108 7.51 -7.64 -7.79
CA LEU A 108 6.85 -6.61 -6.98
C LEU A 108 7.57 -6.41 -5.66
N ARG A 109 7.55 -5.18 -5.18
CA ARG A 109 8.11 -4.83 -3.87
C ARG A 109 7.11 -3.96 -3.13
N LEU A 110 6.99 -4.18 -1.82
CA LEU A 110 6.24 -3.29 -0.94
C LEU A 110 7.05 -3.04 0.32
N THR A 111 6.73 -1.96 1.00
CA THR A 111 7.35 -1.60 2.28
C THR A 111 6.25 -1.48 3.31
N VAL A 112 6.42 -2.16 4.44
CA VAL A 112 5.40 -2.21 5.48
C VAL A 112 6.04 -2.01 6.85
N ALA A 113 5.36 -1.29 7.75
CA ALA A 113 5.84 -1.12 9.11
C ALA A 113 5.89 -2.48 9.82
N SER A 114 6.99 -2.76 10.52
CA SER A 114 7.21 -4.08 11.14
C SER A 114 6.17 -4.42 12.20
N PHE A 115 5.53 -3.43 12.83
CA PHE A 115 4.50 -3.70 13.83
C PHE A 115 3.20 -4.25 13.20
N ASN A 116 3.03 -4.08 11.90
CA ASN A 116 1.79 -4.46 11.21
C ASN A 116 1.81 -5.95 10.85
N GLU A 117 1.77 -6.79 11.87
CA GLU A 117 1.86 -8.24 11.72
C GLU A 117 0.72 -8.81 10.88
N ARG A 118 -0.48 -8.24 11.01
CA ARG A 118 -1.65 -8.67 10.24
C ARG A 118 -1.42 -8.48 8.73
N ALA A 119 -0.89 -7.33 8.34
CA ALA A 119 -0.60 -7.03 6.94
C ALA A 119 0.52 -7.92 6.42
N ILE A 120 1.60 -8.08 7.20
CA ILE A 120 2.74 -8.91 6.81
C ILE A 120 2.27 -10.35 6.56
N HIS A 121 1.46 -10.89 7.46
CA HIS A 121 0.91 -12.23 7.29
C HIS A 121 0.07 -12.35 6.02
N LEU A 122 -0.79 -11.35 5.77
CA LEU A 122 -1.59 -11.30 4.55
C LEU A 122 -0.69 -11.31 3.30
N TYR A 123 0.36 -10.49 3.30
CA TYR A 123 1.27 -10.40 2.15
C TYR A 123 2.01 -11.70 1.92
N GLU A 124 2.40 -12.39 2.98
CA GLU A 124 3.00 -13.72 2.86
C GLU A 124 2.06 -14.71 2.19
N THR A 125 0.76 -14.64 2.49
CA THR A 125 -0.22 -15.55 1.88
C THR A 125 -0.42 -15.31 0.39
N VAL A 126 -0.03 -14.14 -0.12
CA VAL A 126 -0.12 -13.83 -1.56
C VAL A 126 1.24 -13.81 -2.26
N GLY A 127 2.27 -14.37 -1.60
CA GLY A 127 3.55 -14.65 -2.24
C GLY A 127 4.70 -13.70 -1.92
N PHE A 128 4.50 -12.73 -1.03
CA PHE A 128 5.60 -11.84 -0.63
C PHE A 128 6.46 -12.48 0.45
N ARG A 129 7.75 -12.11 0.46
CA ARG A 129 8.70 -12.50 1.51
C ARG A 129 9.55 -11.30 1.88
N THR A 130 9.93 -11.20 3.14
CA THR A 130 10.81 -10.13 3.61
C THR A 130 12.24 -10.38 3.14
N ILE A 131 12.87 -9.38 2.55
CA ILE A 131 14.27 -9.46 2.12
C ILE A 131 15.20 -8.62 2.98
N THR A 132 14.70 -7.53 3.57
CA THR A 132 15.50 -6.66 4.44
C THR A 132 14.58 -5.77 5.25
N SER A 133 15.17 -4.98 6.14
CA SER A 133 14.46 -3.99 6.94
C SER A 133 15.31 -2.74 7.08
N PHE A 134 14.65 -1.63 7.42
CA PHE A 134 15.31 -0.37 7.74
C PHE A 134 14.46 0.40 8.73
N GLU A 135 15.05 1.45 9.30
CA GLU A 135 14.32 2.34 10.20
C GLU A 135 14.19 3.73 9.59
N ARG A 136 13.06 4.37 9.86
CA ARG A 136 12.86 5.77 9.56
C ARG A 136 12.25 6.43 10.79
N ASN A 137 12.95 7.45 11.33
CA ASN A 137 12.50 8.17 12.53
C ASN A 137 12.21 7.20 13.70
N GLY A 138 13.05 6.17 13.86
CA GLY A 138 12.90 5.19 14.93
C GLY A 138 11.84 4.11 14.68
N VAL A 139 11.14 4.16 13.57
CA VAL A 139 10.11 3.17 13.22
C VAL A 139 10.70 2.15 12.25
N PRO A 140 10.69 0.84 12.61
CA PRO A 140 11.20 -0.19 11.70
C PRO A 140 10.19 -0.51 10.60
N PHE A 141 10.72 -0.70 9.40
CA PHE A 141 9.97 -1.12 8.22
C PHE A 141 10.61 -2.36 7.61
N GLN A 142 9.78 -3.21 7.04
CA GLN A 142 10.23 -4.37 6.28
C GLN A 142 10.00 -4.14 4.80
N VAL A 143 10.99 -4.55 4.00
CA VAL A 143 10.86 -4.56 2.54
C VAL A 143 10.53 -5.99 2.13
N MET A 144 9.42 -6.16 1.45
CA MET A 144 8.95 -7.46 1.00
C MET A 144 8.89 -7.49 -0.52
N VAL A 145 9.23 -8.63 -1.10
CA VAL A 145 9.21 -8.82 -2.56
C VAL A 145 8.39 -10.04 -2.93
N ARG A 146 7.82 -9.99 -4.11
CA ARG A 146 7.09 -11.09 -4.72
C ARG A 146 7.63 -11.30 -6.12
N ASP A 147 8.14 -12.50 -6.36
CA ASP A 147 8.67 -12.83 -7.67
C ASP A 147 7.53 -12.88 -8.68
N GLN A 148 7.83 -12.50 -9.92
CA GLN A 148 6.86 -12.59 -11.00
C GLN A 148 6.51 -14.07 -11.25
N PRO A 149 5.22 -14.39 -11.39
CA PRO A 149 4.88 -15.70 -11.93
C PRO A 149 5.40 -15.76 -13.35
N TYR A 150 6.05 -16.87 -13.68
CA TYR A 150 6.60 -17.05 -15.01
C TYR A 150 5.48 -17.14 -16.03
N CYS A 151 5.63 -16.39 -17.10
CA CYS A 151 4.83 -16.58 -18.29
C CYS A 151 5.52 -17.63 -19.15
N PHE A 152 4.91 -18.76 -19.26
CA PHE A 152 5.41 -19.83 -20.10
C PHE A 152 4.72 -19.83 -21.44
#